data_4839da1680d0883ceaa96f55efb68a3a
#
_entry.id   4839da1680d0883ceaa96f55efb68a3a
#
_cell.length_a   1.000
_cell.length_b   1.000
_cell.length_c   1.000
_cell.angle_alpha   90.00
_cell.angle_beta   90.00
_cell.angle_gamma   90.00
#
_symmetry.space_group_name_H-M   'P 1'
#
loop_
_entity.id
_entity.type
_entity.pdbx_description
1 polymer ?
#
loop_
_entity_poly.entity_id
_entity_poly.type
_entity_poly.pdbx_seq_one_letter_code
_entity_poly.pdbx_strand_id
1 'polypeptide(L)'
;MLVAARSAGLGQLRGYLVADLLSRYSERTGLTPTVIDLLPRREAELRAACAELNIYPPRHTLTLPVTGEQLAGQFADGIREPVFDVGVRAAGEPAELCFPVGIDQPAAEGLAGHWIEVAGAGNGTAGDTEATSGERLELGAEPAAVRLTLMRHGYGETLGSGPQPGAMDADSARKELARWRELVARWARSPSGPMSRRYADAVTAAFADDLDTAAALREMAALADDAGVPDGVKFETFAAADRLFGLDLARDVGRY
;
A
#
# COMPACT_ATOMS: atom_id res chain seq x y z
N MET A 1 4.34 -10.40 -8.19
CA MET A 1 3.06 -9.70 -7.94
C MET A 1 2.80 -8.74 -9.08
N LEU A 2 1.61 -8.75 -9.63
CA LEU A 2 1.17 -7.86 -10.70
C LEU A 2 0.33 -6.74 -10.10
N VAL A 3 0.52 -5.51 -10.58
CA VAL A 3 -0.35 -4.37 -10.24
C VAL A 3 -0.89 -3.77 -11.54
N ALA A 4 -2.20 -3.60 -11.61
CA ALA A 4 -2.87 -3.04 -12.78
C ALA A 4 -3.60 -1.75 -12.40
N ALA A 5 -3.28 -0.65 -13.10
CA ALA A 5 -3.91 0.65 -12.90
C ALA A 5 -4.04 1.41 -14.22
N ARG A 6 -5.14 2.14 -14.39
CA ARG A 6 -5.43 2.93 -15.62
C ARG A 6 -5.15 4.42 -15.50
N SER A 7 -5.23 4.97 -14.31
CA SER A 7 -5.13 6.40 -14.06
C SER A 7 -4.43 6.70 -12.74
N ALA A 8 -4.08 7.95 -12.48
CA ALA A 8 -3.54 8.40 -11.20
C ALA A 8 -4.63 8.71 -10.16
N GLY A 9 -5.83 8.16 -10.32
CA GLY A 9 -6.91 8.34 -9.36
C GLY A 9 -6.64 7.64 -8.02
N LEU A 10 -7.31 8.12 -6.97
CA LEU A 10 -7.13 7.63 -5.59
C LEU A 10 -7.35 6.11 -5.46
N GLY A 11 -8.34 5.55 -6.15
CA GLY A 11 -8.62 4.11 -6.12
C GLY A 11 -7.46 3.28 -6.68
N GLN A 12 -6.73 3.81 -7.65
CA GLN A 12 -5.59 3.14 -8.25
C GLN A 12 -4.33 3.28 -7.41
N LEU A 13 -4.08 4.46 -6.83
CA LEU A 13 -3.03 4.63 -5.83
C LEU A 13 -3.23 3.70 -4.65
N ARG A 14 -4.47 3.41 -4.27
CA ARG A 14 -4.79 2.44 -3.24
C ARG A 14 -4.38 1.01 -3.64
N GLY A 15 -4.55 0.63 -4.90
CA GLY A 15 -4.04 -0.65 -5.44
C GLY A 15 -2.52 -0.76 -5.30
N TYR A 16 -1.78 0.30 -5.64
CA TYR A 16 -0.33 0.34 -5.44
C TYR A 16 0.07 0.31 -3.96
N LEU A 17 -0.71 0.98 -3.09
CA LEU A 17 -0.48 0.92 -1.65
C LEU A 17 -0.65 -0.51 -1.11
N VAL A 18 -1.68 -1.22 -1.52
CA VAL A 18 -1.90 -2.63 -1.15
C VAL A 18 -0.72 -3.50 -1.60
N ALA A 19 -0.25 -3.32 -2.84
CA ALA A 19 0.91 -4.03 -3.36
C ALA A 19 2.20 -3.70 -2.58
N ASP A 20 2.40 -2.45 -2.17
CA ASP A 20 3.52 -2.02 -1.35
C ASP A 20 3.48 -2.65 0.05
N LEU A 21 2.32 -2.64 0.69
CA LEU A 21 2.13 -3.25 2.01
C LEU A 21 2.38 -4.76 1.99
N LEU A 22 1.89 -5.45 0.96
CA LEU A 22 2.18 -6.86 0.73
C LEU A 22 3.68 -7.11 0.51
N SER A 23 4.35 -6.24 -0.24
CA SER A 23 5.79 -6.35 -0.47
C SER A 23 6.57 -6.21 0.82
N ARG A 24 6.28 -5.18 1.62
CA ARG A 24 6.93 -4.94 2.91
C ARG A 24 6.69 -6.08 3.89
N TYR A 25 5.47 -6.63 3.91
CA TYR A 25 5.14 -7.79 4.74
C TYR A 25 5.90 -9.04 4.27
N SER A 26 5.95 -9.30 2.97
CA SER A 26 6.67 -10.43 2.39
C SER A 26 8.18 -10.36 2.70
N GLU A 27 8.79 -9.18 2.57
CA GLU A 27 10.21 -8.97 2.93
C GLU A 27 10.47 -9.28 4.42
N ARG A 28 9.55 -8.91 5.29
CA ARG A 28 9.64 -9.22 6.72
C ARG A 28 9.56 -10.72 7.01
N THR A 29 8.85 -11.48 6.19
CA THR A 29 8.77 -12.95 6.29
C THR A 29 9.93 -13.68 5.58
N GLY A 30 10.89 -12.93 5.04
CA GLY A 30 12.08 -13.47 4.37
C GLY A 30 11.88 -13.78 2.88
N LEU A 31 10.77 -13.34 2.30
CA LEU A 31 10.53 -13.44 0.86
C LEU A 31 11.09 -12.21 0.15
N THR A 32 11.43 -12.37 -1.13
CA THR A 32 11.86 -11.25 -1.99
C THR A 32 10.80 -11.03 -3.06
N PRO A 33 9.78 -10.20 -2.81
CA PRO A 33 8.72 -9.97 -3.77
C PRO A 33 9.25 -9.20 -4.97
N THR A 34 8.78 -9.57 -6.15
CA THR A 34 8.98 -8.78 -7.37
C THR A 34 7.64 -8.18 -7.78
N VAL A 35 7.56 -6.87 -7.78
CA VAL A 35 6.37 -6.12 -8.21
C VAL A 35 6.55 -5.76 -9.67
N ILE A 36 5.55 -6.11 -10.48
CA ILE A 36 5.47 -5.77 -11.89
C ILE A 36 4.26 -4.89 -12.10
N ASP A 37 4.51 -3.75 -12.67
CA ASP A 37 3.51 -2.76 -12.95
C ASP A 37 3.01 -2.87 -14.39
N LEU A 38 1.71 -2.95 -14.57
CA LEU A 38 1.04 -2.99 -15.86
C LEU A 38 0.40 -1.63 -16.13
N LEU A 39 1.12 -0.72 -16.79
CA LEU A 39 0.66 0.65 -17.02
C LEU A 39 0.15 0.89 -18.45
N PRO A 40 -0.98 1.58 -18.61
CA PRO A 40 -1.28 2.31 -19.83
C PRO A 40 -0.70 3.73 -19.78
N ARG A 41 0.22 4.03 -20.65
CA ARG A 41 0.75 5.32 -21.16
C ARG A 41 0.90 6.59 -20.27
N ARG A 42 0.53 6.67 -18.98
CA ARG A 42 0.71 7.85 -18.12
C ARG A 42 1.60 7.59 -16.91
N GLU A 43 2.78 7.13 -17.18
CA GLU A 43 3.71 6.59 -16.19
C GLU A 43 4.26 7.64 -15.20
N ALA A 44 4.53 8.87 -15.64
CA ALA A 44 5.27 9.84 -14.84
C ALA A 44 4.45 10.40 -13.65
N GLU A 45 3.17 10.72 -13.85
CA GLU A 45 2.31 11.29 -12.81
C GLU A 45 2.03 10.26 -11.71
N LEU A 46 1.76 9.01 -12.11
CA LEU A 46 1.51 7.92 -11.17
C LEU A 46 2.76 7.59 -10.35
N ARG A 47 3.93 7.54 -10.99
CA ARG A 47 5.20 7.33 -10.29
C ARG A 47 5.50 8.44 -9.29
N ALA A 48 5.23 9.70 -9.64
CA ALA A 48 5.39 10.82 -8.72
C ALA A 48 4.47 10.67 -7.50
N ALA A 49 3.19 10.37 -7.71
CA ALA A 49 2.23 10.17 -6.63
C ALA A 49 2.60 8.96 -5.74
N CYS A 50 3.05 7.85 -6.34
CA CYS A 50 3.55 6.70 -5.57
C CYS A 50 4.77 7.06 -4.72
N ALA A 51 5.72 7.82 -5.28
CA ALA A 51 6.91 8.26 -4.55
C ALA A 51 6.56 9.17 -3.36
N GLU A 52 5.62 10.11 -3.55
CA GLU A 52 5.12 10.97 -2.48
C GLU A 52 4.46 10.16 -1.35
N LEU A 53 3.74 9.09 -1.68
CA LEU A 53 3.13 8.17 -0.72
C LEU A 53 4.11 7.14 -0.12
N ASN A 54 5.39 7.24 -0.39
CA ASN A 54 6.41 6.28 0.05
C ASN A 54 6.07 4.82 -0.37
N ILE A 55 5.50 4.68 -1.57
CA ILE A 55 5.26 3.38 -2.20
C ILE A 55 6.53 2.96 -2.94
N TYR A 56 7.00 1.74 -2.70
CA TYR A 56 8.17 1.20 -3.38
C TYR A 56 7.96 1.17 -4.90
N PRO A 57 8.91 1.68 -5.68
CA PRO A 57 8.79 1.61 -7.12
C PRO A 57 8.79 0.13 -7.57
N PRO A 58 7.92 -0.23 -8.52
CA PRO A 58 7.94 -1.56 -9.10
C PRO A 58 9.30 -1.80 -9.77
N ARG A 59 9.81 -3.04 -9.68
CA ARG A 59 11.09 -3.40 -10.31
C ARG A 59 11.00 -3.44 -11.82
N HIS A 60 9.83 -3.78 -12.34
CA HIS A 60 9.56 -3.89 -13.77
C HIS A 60 8.26 -3.18 -14.10
N THR A 61 8.24 -2.52 -15.25
CA THR A 61 7.06 -1.88 -15.80
C THR A 61 6.83 -2.44 -17.21
N LEU A 62 5.61 -2.89 -17.45
CA LEU A 62 5.18 -3.35 -18.76
C LEU A 62 4.08 -2.42 -19.27
N THR A 63 4.24 -1.92 -20.49
CA THR A 63 3.22 -1.09 -21.13
C THR A 63 2.24 -1.98 -21.87
N LEU A 64 0.96 -1.90 -21.53
CA LEU A 64 -0.09 -2.64 -22.23
C LEU A 64 -0.34 -2.09 -23.64
N PRO A 65 -0.67 -2.94 -24.63
CA PRO A 65 -0.80 -4.41 -24.54
C PRO A 65 0.54 -5.12 -24.56
N VAL A 66 0.68 -6.18 -23.76
CA VAL A 66 1.87 -7.03 -23.66
C VAL A 66 1.50 -8.43 -24.12
N THR A 67 2.33 -9.07 -24.93
CA THR A 67 2.14 -10.48 -25.30
C THR A 67 2.72 -11.41 -24.23
N GLY A 68 2.21 -12.65 -24.15
CA GLY A 68 2.75 -13.67 -23.25
C GLY A 68 4.25 -13.93 -23.49
N GLU A 69 4.71 -13.85 -24.76
CA GLU A 69 6.13 -13.95 -25.13
C GLU A 69 6.96 -12.78 -24.57
N GLN A 70 6.45 -11.56 -24.62
CA GLN A 70 7.12 -10.40 -24.04
C GLN A 70 7.20 -10.48 -22.52
N LEU A 71 6.14 -11.00 -21.88
CA LEU A 71 6.13 -11.26 -20.44
C LEU A 71 7.17 -12.32 -20.07
N ALA A 72 7.20 -13.44 -20.79
CA ALA A 72 8.16 -14.51 -20.57
C ALA A 72 9.61 -14.08 -20.89
N GLY A 73 9.80 -13.30 -21.95
CA GLY A 73 11.13 -12.85 -22.39
C GLY A 73 11.81 -11.88 -21.42
N GLN A 74 11.06 -11.08 -20.68
CA GLN A 74 11.62 -10.18 -19.66
C GLN A 74 12.10 -10.90 -18.39
N PHE A 75 11.66 -12.14 -18.18
CA PHE A 75 12.04 -12.96 -17.02
C PHE A 75 12.93 -14.15 -17.38
N ALA A 76 13.46 -14.19 -18.62
CA ALA A 76 14.21 -15.33 -19.17
C ALA A 76 15.52 -15.66 -18.45
N ASP A 77 16.02 -14.81 -17.56
CA ASP A 77 17.24 -15.09 -16.79
C ASP A 77 16.99 -16.03 -15.59
N GLY A 78 16.26 -17.13 -15.82
CA GLY A 78 16.19 -18.24 -14.87
C GLY A 78 14.80 -18.72 -14.46
N ILE A 79 13.73 -18.05 -14.85
CA ILE A 79 12.36 -18.48 -14.55
C ILE A 79 11.76 -19.07 -15.84
N ARG A 80 11.59 -20.40 -15.87
CA ARG A 80 11.08 -21.10 -17.08
C ARG A 80 9.62 -20.80 -17.40
N GLU A 81 8.82 -20.43 -16.40
CA GLU A 81 7.45 -19.95 -16.53
C GLU A 81 7.20 -18.94 -15.40
N PRO A 82 6.93 -17.66 -15.70
CA PRO A 82 6.61 -16.70 -14.65
C PRO A 82 5.27 -17.08 -14.01
N VAL A 83 5.31 -17.54 -12.77
CA VAL A 83 4.12 -17.75 -11.96
C VAL A 83 3.92 -16.49 -11.13
N PHE A 84 2.79 -15.84 -11.29
CA PHE A 84 2.40 -14.71 -10.46
C PHE A 84 1.48 -15.21 -9.35
N ASP A 85 1.98 -15.24 -8.13
CA ASP A 85 1.21 -15.76 -6.99
C ASP A 85 0.04 -14.84 -6.63
N VAL A 86 0.23 -13.52 -6.77
CA VAL A 86 -0.76 -12.51 -6.39
C VAL A 86 -0.88 -11.42 -7.45
N GLY A 87 -2.10 -11.07 -7.81
CA GLY A 87 -2.45 -9.88 -8.59
C GLY A 87 -3.25 -8.89 -7.74
N VAL A 88 -3.04 -7.59 -7.96
CA VAL A 88 -3.80 -6.50 -7.33
C VAL A 88 -4.45 -5.66 -8.43
N ARG A 89 -5.75 -5.43 -8.34
CA ARG A 89 -6.51 -4.61 -9.30
C ARG A 89 -7.54 -3.73 -8.60
N ALA A 90 -7.88 -2.61 -9.21
CA ALA A 90 -9.01 -1.81 -8.76
C ALA A 90 -10.33 -2.53 -9.06
N ALA A 91 -11.30 -2.44 -8.14
CA ALA A 91 -12.62 -3.03 -8.34
C ALA A 91 -13.31 -2.40 -9.56
N GLY A 92 -13.99 -3.24 -10.35
CA GLY A 92 -14.66 -2.83 -11.58
C GLY A 92 -13.75 -2.72 -12.81
N GLU A 93 -12.44 -2.92 -12.68
CA GLU A 93 -11.55 -3.05 -13.83
C GLU A 93 -11.84 -4.39 -14.53
N PRO A 94 -12.17 -4.39 -15.85
CA PRO A 94 -12.36 -5.64 -16.57
C PRO A 94 -11.08 -6.47 -16.56
N ALA A 95 -11.22 -7.77 -16.40
CA ALA A 95 -10.10 -8.72 -16.42
C ALA A 95 -9.23 -8.56 -17.68
N GLU A 96 -9.84 -8.18 -18.80
CA GLU A 96 -9.20 -7.93 -20.10
C GLU A 96 -8.13 -6.84 -20.07
N LEU A 97 -8.15 -5.94 -19.09
CA LEU A 97 -7.14 -4.90 -18.95
C LEU A 97 -5.90 -5.33 -18.18
N CYS A 98 -6.02 -6.39 -17.43
CA CYS A 98 -4.93 -7.02 -16.74
C CYS A 98 -4.13 -7.94 -17.65
N PHE A 99 -4.59 -8.16 -18.90
CA PHE A 99 -4.04 -9.18 -19.78
C PHE A 99 -3.69 -8.66 -21.16
N PRO A 100 -2.60 -9.21 -21.76
CA PRO A 100 -2.20 -8.90 -23.12
C PRO A 100 -3.30 -9.28 -24.10
N VAL A 101 -3.53 -8.43 -25.09
CA VAL A 101 -4.32 -8.78 -26.28
C VAL A 101 -3.63 -9.98 -26.96
N GLY A 102 -4.30 -11.12 -27.03
CA GLY A 102 -3.81 -12.33 -27.69
C GLY A 102 -3.50 -13.52 -26.79
N ILE A 103 -3.70 -13.40 -25.47
CA ILE A 103 -3.78 -14.58 -24.59
C ILE A 103 -5.25 -14.97 -24.49
N ASP A 104 -5.59 -16.23 -24.79
CA ASP A 104 -6.94 -16.75 -24.55
C ASP A 104 -7.32 -16.56 -23.08
N GLN A 105 -8.57 -16.14 -22.82
CA GLN A 105 -9.07 -15.89 -21.48
C GLN A 105 -8.73 -16.98 -20.43
N PRO A 106 -8.77 -18.28 -20.75
CA PRO A 106 -8.37 -19.34 -19.83
C PRO A 106 -6.89 -19.28 -19.42
N ALA A 107 -6.00 -18.81 -20.30
CA ALA A 107 -4.58 -18.66 -19.99
C ALA A 107 -4.31 -17.43 -19.13
N ALA A 108 -5.18 -16.43 -19.23
CA ALA A 108 -5.09 -15.20 -18.45
C ALA A 108 -5.52 -15.41 -16.99
N GLU A 109 -6.55 -16.19 -16.73
CA GLU A 109 -6.96 -16.56 -15.37
C GLU A 109 -5.89 -17.35 -14.62
N GLY A 110 -5.01 -18.05 -15.35
CA GLY A 110 -3.87 -18.78 -14.81
C GLY A 110 -2.60 -17.96 -14.56
N LEU A 111 -2.55 -16.67 -14.95
CA LEU A 111 -1.36 -15.84 -14.77
C LEU A 111 -1.10 -15.42 -13.31
N ALA A 112 -2.15 -15.27 -12.51
CA ALA A 112 -2.01 -15.06 -11.07
C ALA A 112 -2.80 -16.11 -10.31
N GLY A 113 -2.18 -16.71 -9.31
CA GLY A 113 -2.83 -17.71 -8.47
C GLY A 113 -3.98 -17.12 -7.64
N HIS A 114 -3.91 -15.84 -7.32
CA HIS A 114 -4.92 -15.12 -6.55
C HIS A 114 -4.99 -13.65 -6.92
N TRP A 115 -6.21 -13.10 -7.04
CA TRP A 115 -6.44 -11.69 -7.31
C TRP A 115 -7.06 -10.98 -6.12
N ILE A 116 -6.47 -9.86 -5.71
CA ILE A 116 -7.00 -8.94 -4.71
C ILE A 116 -7.68 -7.79 -5.43
N GLU A 117 -8.98 -7.63 -5.20
CA GLU A 117 -9.74 -6.49 -5.69
C GLU A 117 -9.75 -5.38 -4.65
N VAL A 118 -9.25 -4.22 -5.04
CA VAL A 118 -9.22 -3.03 -4.19
C VAL A 118 -10.40 -2.15 -4.54
N ALA A 119 -11.27 -1.90 -3.58
CA ALA A 119 -12.45 -1.07 -3.78
C ALA A 119 -12.09 0.37 -4.18
N GLY A 120 -12.90 0.96 -5.06
CA GLY A 120 -12.71 2.30 -5.55
C GLY A 120 -12.92 3.39 -4.49
N ALA A 121 -12.54 4.62 -4.84
CA ALA A 121 -12.89 5.82 -4.09
C ALA A 121 -13.94 6.61 -4.90
N GLY A 122 -15.07 6.93 -4.29
CA GLY A 122 -16.10 7.77 -4.89
C GLY A 122 -17.48 7.12 -4.99
N ASN A 123 -18.52 7.94 -5.17
CA ASN A 123 -19.92 7.55 -5.25
C ASN A 123 -20.34 7.04 -6.66
N GLY A 124 -19.44 6.45 -7.43
CA GLY A 124 -19.71 6.02 -8.81
C GLY A 124 -20.35 4.65 -8.85
N THR A 125 -21.59 4.57 -9.36
CA THR A 125 -22.16 3.34 -9.90
C THR A 125 -21.24 2.80 -10.99
N ALA A 126 -20.97 1.51 -10.98
CA ALA A 126 -20.21 0.83 -12.02
C ALA A 126 -20.82 1.12 -13.40
N GLY A 127 -20.23 2.00 -14.16
CA GLY A 127 -20.72 2.36 -15.50
C GLY A 127 -20.14 3.61 -16.11
N ASP A 128 -19.80 4.61 -15.33
CA ASP A 128 -19.38 5.92 -15.86
C ASP A 128 -18.15 6.44 -15.14
N THR A 129 -16.99 5.93 -15.49
CA THR A 129 -15.78 6.65 -15.12
C THR A 129 -14.78 6.65 -16.27
N GLU A 130 -15.09 7.37 -17.32
CA GLU A 130 -14.08 8.29 -17.82
C GLU A 130 -13.72 9.16 -16.62
N ALA A 131 -12.64 8.82 -15.94
CA ALA A 131 -12.05 9.69 -14.94
C ALA A 131 -11.87 11.04 -15.60
N THR A 132 -12.66 11.99 -15.15
CA THR A 132 -12.57 13.37 -15.59
C THR A 132 -11.11 13.76 -15.41
N SER A 133 -10.41 13.91 -16.52
CA SER A 133 -9.02 14.31 -16.58
C SER A 133 -8.91 15.69 -15.93
N GLY A 134 -8.62 15.74 -14.64
CA GLY A 134 -8.50 16.99 -13.93
C GLY A 134 -8.49 16.91 -12.42
N GLU A 135 -8.98 15.87 -11.81
CA GLU A 135 -8.81 15.68 -10.37
C GLU A 135 -7.41 15.13 -10.11
N ARG A 136 -6.44 16.05 -10.25
CA ARG A 136 -5.11 15.86 -9.69
C ARG A 136 -5.32 15.56 -8.22
N LEU A 137 -4.89 14.41 -7.78
CA LEU A 137 -4.84 14.09 -6.36
C LEU A 137 -3.93 15.15 -5.73
N GLU A 138 -4.53 16.24 -5.24
CA GLU A 138 -3.82 17.13 -4.36
C GLU A 138 -3.62 16.36 -3.05
N LEU A 139 -2.51 15.61 -2.97
CA LEU A 139 -2.11 14.86 -1.78
C LEU A 139 -1.93 15.79 -0.57
N GLY A 140 -2.22 17.08 -0.75
CA GLY A 140 -2.10 18.10 0.27
C GLY A 140 -0.65 18.28 0.72
N ALA A 141 -0.47 19.01 1.81
CA ALA A 141 0.87 19.30 2.33
C ALA A 141 1.58 18.09 2.96
N GLU A 142 0.90 16.94 3.15
CA GLU A 142 1.47 15.79 3.83
C GLU A 142 1.00 14.43 3.28
N PRO A 143 1.71 13.89 2.27
CA PRO A 143 1.35 12.61 1.64
C PRO A 143 1.28 11.42 2.60
N ALA A 144 2.11 11.38 3.65
CA ALA A 144 2.08 10.33 4.65
C ALA A 144 0.74 10.31 5.45
N ALA A 145 0.07 11.45 5.60
CA ALA A 145 -1.26 11.50 6.21
C ALA A 145 -2.32 10.90 5.27
N VAL A 146 -2.19 11.08 3.96
CA VAL A 146 -3.04 10.40 2.97
C VAL A 146 -2.81 8.90 3.03
N ARG A 147 -1.55 8.45 3.07
CA ARG A 147 -1.21 7.04 3.25
C ARG A 147 -1.84 6.46 4.51
N LEU A 148 -1.71 7.15 5.65
CA LEU A 148 -2.33 6.74 6.91
C LEU A 148 -3.86 6.66 6.81
N THR A 149 -4.49 7.64 6.15
CA THR A 149 -5.93 7.63 5.90
C THR A 149 -6.36 6.39 5.12
N LEU A 150 -5.66 6.09 4.03
CA LEU A 150 -5.95 4.91 3.21
C LEU A 150 -5.80 3.60 4.00
N MET A 151 -4.81 3.52 4.89
CA MET A 151 -4.55 2.34 5.72
C MET A 151 -5.55 2.15 6.86
N ARG A 152 -6.32 3.18 7.22
CA ARG A 152 -7.40 3.07 8.22
C ARG A 152 -8.62 2.32 7.70
N HIS A 153 -8.69 2.10 6.39
CA HIS A 153 -9.78 1.43 5.71
C HIS A 153 -9.29 0.13 5.08
N GLY A 154 -10.01 -0.95 5.28
CA GLY A 154 -9.75 -2.21 4.61
C GLY A 154 -9.79 -2.05 3.09
N TYR A 155 -8.90 -2.69 2.36
CA TYR A 155 -8.79 -2.52 0.90
C TYR A 155 -10.09 -2.85 0.14
N GLY A 156 -10.96 -3.68 0.70
CA GLY A 156 -12.29 -4.01 0.18
C GLY A 156 -13.37 -2.98 0.51
N GLU A 157 -13.08 -1.96 1.33
CA GLU A 157 -14.04 -0.93 1.67
C GLU A 157 -14.06 0.18 0.63
N THR A 158 -15.24 0.60 0.16
CA THR A 158 -15.36 1.78 -0.70
C THR A 158 -15.10 3.05 0.09
N LEU A 159 -14.18 3.88 -0.38
CA LEU A 159 -13.89 5.16 0.25
C LEU A 159 -14.93 6.19 -0.18
N GLY A 160 -15.62 6.79 0.79
CA GLY A 160 -16.60 7.85 0.58
C GLY A 160 -16.03 9.26 0.78
N SER A 161 -16.70 10.26 0.20
CA SER A 161 -16.45 11.68 0.50
C SER A 161 -17.50 12.18 1.50
N GLY A 162 -17.10 12.87 2.57
CA GLY A 162 -18.02 13.49 3.53
C GLY A 162 -18.06 12.82 4.91
N PRO A 163 -19.00 13.22 5.80
CA PRO A 163 -19.03 12.80 7.21
C PRO A 163 -19.64 11.41 7.46
N GLN A 164 -19.57 10.52 6.49
CA GLN A 164 -20.14 9.16 6.57
C GLN A 164 -19.08 8.13 7.02
N PRO A 165 -19.47 6.96 7.57
CA PRO A 165 -18.54 5.86 7.77
C PRO A 165 -17.81 5.52 6.46
N GLY A 166 -16.47 5.42 6.50
CA GLY A 166 -15.64 5.25 5.31
C GLY A 166 -15.19 6.55 4.65
N ALA A 167 -15.55 7.74 5.21
CA ALA A 167 -15.05 9.01 4.72
C ALA A 167 -13.55 9.19 5.01
N MET A 168 -12.85 9.76 4.04
CA MET A 168 -11.44 10.12 4.22
C MET A 168 -11.29 11.31 5.16
N ASP A 169 -10.83 11.08 6.40
CA ASP A 169 -10.48 12.13 7.36
C ASP A 169 -8.97 12.36 7.40
N ALA A 170 -8.48 13.08 6.39
CA ALA A 170 -7.08 13.42 6.27
C ALA A 170 -6.58 14.36 7.38
N ASP A 171 -7.46 15.18 7.96
CA ASP A 171 -7.09 16.08 9.06
C ASP A 171 -6.85 15.33 10.36
N SER A 172 -7.69 14.34 10.68
CA SER A 172 -7.47 13.44 11.81
C SER A 172 -6.19 12.61 11.62
N ALA A 173 -5.96 12.09 10.40
CA ALA A 173 -4.75 11.34 10.10
C ALA A 173 -3.49 12.21 10.24
N ARG A 174 -3.53 13.47 9.81
CA ARG A 174 -2.41 14.42 9.97
C ARG A 174 -2.10 14.68 11.44
N LYS A 175 -3.11 14.89 12.26
CA LYS A 175 -2.96 15.11 13.72
C LYS A 175 -2.36 13.88 14.41
N GLU A 176 -2.84 12.68 14.05
CA GLU A 176 -2.31 11.45 14.63
C GLU A 176 -0.87 11.19 14.19
N LEU A 177 -0.56 11.38 12.92
CA LEU A 177 0.80 11.25 12.40
C LEU A 177 1.77 12.21 13.09
N ALA A 178 1.38 13.48 13.25
CA ALA A 178 2.17 14.47 13.97
C ALA A 178 2.41 14.06 15.41
N ARG A 179 1.37 13.59 16.11
CA ARG A 179 1.47 13.06 17.48
C ARG A 179 2.44 11.88 17.55
N TRP A 180 2.35 10.91 16.64
CA TRP A 180 3.24 9.75 16.65
C TRP A 180 4.69 10.15 16.39
N ARG A 181 4.96 11.06 15.46
CA ARG A 181 6.32 11.56 15.19
C ARG A 181 6.91 12.30 16.39
N GLU A 182 6.13 13.13 17.07
CA GLU A 182 6.55 13.79 18.31
C GLU A 182 6.88 12.76 19.40
N LEU A 183 6.03 11.75 19.60
CA LEU A 183 6.25 10.67 20.55
C LEU A 183 7.54 9.89 20.22
N VAL A 184 7.72 9.47 18.96
CA VAL A 184 8.90 8.74 18.49
C VAL A 184 10.17 9.58 18.69
N ALA A 185 10.15 10.88 18.35
CA ALA A 185 11.29 11.78 18.56
C ALA A 185 11.64 11.94 20.05
N ARG A 186 10.62 11.95 20.93
CA ARG A 186 10.83 11.99 22.39
C ARG A 186 11.40 10.67 22.90
N TRP A 187 10.83 9.54 22.52
CA TRP A 187 11.27 8.21 22.95
C TRP A 187 12.67 7.84 22.46
N ALA A 188 13.09 8.36 21.30
CA ALA A 188 14.44 8.17 20.77
C ALA A 188 15.55 8.66 21.71
N ARG A 189 15.23 9.47 22.71
CA ARG A 189 16.21 9.96 23.73
C ARG A 189 16.36 9.01 24.92
N SER A 190 15.46 8.05 25.04
CA SER A 190 15.50 7.07 26.12
C SER A 190 16.49 5.95 25.80
N PRO A 191 17.06 5.28 26.83
CA PRO A 191 17.88 4.10 26.59
C PRO A 191 17.14 3.08 25.74
N SER A 192 17.81 2.56 24.69
CA SER A 192 17.27 1.51 23.83
C SER A 192 16.92 0.26 24.65
N GLY A 193 15.85 -0.42 24.25
CA GLY A 193 15.39 -1.68 24.83
C GLY A 193 14.95 -2.65 23.74
N PRO A 194 14.71 -3.93 24.05
CA PRO A 194 14.16 -4.86 23.08
C PRO A 194 12.76 -4.41 22.69
N MET A 195 12.39 -4.53 21.40
CA MET A 195 11.01 -4.25 20.97
C MET A 195 10.00 -5.13 21.72
N SER A 196 8.81 -4.58 21.96
CA SER A 196 7.72 -5.32 22.59
C SER A 196 7.19 -6.40 21.66
N ARG A 197 7.46 -7.68 21.99
CA ARG A 197 6.95 -8.82 21.20
C ARG A 197 5.44 -8.79 21.10
N ARG A 198 4.74 -8.50 22.21
CA ARG A 198 3.28 -8.43 22.24
C ARG A 198 2.72 -7.58 21.11
N TYR A 199 3.19 -6.35 20.98
CA TYR A 199 2.69 -5.42 19.96
C TYR A 199 3.25 -5.72 18.56
N ALA A 200 4.52 -6.12 18.47
CA ALA A 200 5.12 -6.49 17.19
C ALA A 200 4.44 -7.72 16.56
N ASP A 201 4.12 -8.71 17.37
CA ASP A 201 3.42 -9.92 16.94
C ASP A 201 1.96 -9.61 16.57
N ALA A 202 1.28 -8.73 17.34
CA ALA A 202 -0.09 -8.31 17.04
C ALA A 202 -0.17 -7.53 15.72
N VAL A 203 0.76 -6.60 15.46
CA VAL A 203 0.86 -5.91 14.17
C VAL A 203 1.11 -6.90 13.03
N THR A 204 2.04 -7.84 13.22
CA THR A 204 2.35 -8.84 12.19
C THR A 204 1.15 -9.75 11.92
N ALA A 205 0.42 -10.17 12.97
CA ALA A 205 -0.79 -10.97 12.84
C ALA A 205 -1.90 -10.24 12.08
N ALA A 206 -2.08 -8.94 12.33
CA ALA A 206 -3.06 -8.13 11.59
C ALA A 206 -2.72 -8.02 10.09
N PHE A 207 -1.44 -7.91 9.74
CA PHE A 207 -1.02 -7.97 8.33
C PHE A 207 -1.23 -9.36 7.71
N ALA A 208 -1.08 -10.43 8.50
CA ALA A 208 -1.35 -11.80 8.05
C ALA A 208 -2.84 -12.10 7.92
N ASP A 209 -3.69 -11.38 8.65
CA ASP A 209 -5.14 -11.49 8.61
C ASP A 209 -5.71 -10.53 7.55
N ASP A 210 -5.58 -10.93 6.30
CA ASP A 210 -6.13 -10.23 5.14
C ASP A 210 -5.72 -8.74 5.04
N LEU A 211 -4.48 -8.41 5.43
CA LEU A 211 -3.99 -7.03 5.47
C LEU A 211 -4.87 -6.08 6.31
N ASP A 212 -5.36 -6.51 7.48
CA ASP A 212 -6.10 -5.62 8.39
C ASP A 212 -5.18 -4.53 8.96
N THR A 213 -4.86 -3.57 8.09
CA THR A 213 -4.02 -2.42 8.45
C THR A 213 -4.66 -1.55 9.52
N ALA A 214 -6.00 -1.50 9.57
CA ALA A 214 -6.72 -0.78 10.60
C ALA A 214 -6.50 -1.40 11.99
N ALA A 215 -6.52 -2.74 12.09
CA ALA A 215 -6.16 -3.44 13.34
C ALA A 215 -4.70 -3.17 13.72
N ALA A 216 -3.78 -3.28 12.76
CA ALA A 216 -2.37 -2.99 13.00
C ALA A 216 -2.14 -1.57 13.53
N LEU A 217 -2.83 -0.57 12.98
CA LEU A 217 -2.77 0.82 13.45
C LEU A 217 -3.35 0.97 14.86
N ARG A 218 -4.44 0.25 15.19
CA ARG A 218 -5.00 0.24 16.56
C ARG A 218 -4.00 -0.31 17.58
N GLU A 219 -3.24 -1.36 17.25
CA GLU A 219 -2.19 -1.88 18.12
C GLU A 219 -1.07 -0.86 18.35
N MET A 220 -0.68 -0.10 17.33
CA MET A 220 0.30 0.97 17.49
C MET A 220 -0.23 2.11 18.36
N ALA A 221 -1.50 2.50 18.21
CA ALA A 221 -2.12 3.50 19.09
C ALA A 221 -2.17 3.01 20.54
N ALA A 222 -2.53 1.74 20.77
CA ALA A 222 -2.52 1.13 22.08
C ALA A 222 -1.11 1.11 22.72
N LEU A 223 -0.08 0.78 21.95
CA LEU A 223 1.31 0.87 22.41
C LEU A 223 1.71 2.30 22.78
N ALA A 224 1.30 3.28 21.98
CA ALA A 224 1.62 4.68 22.26
C ALA A 224 1.10 5.11 23.64
N ASP A 225 -0.09 4.65 24.00
CA ASP A 225 -0.79 5.01 25.25
C ASP A 225 -0.47 4.08 26.43
N ASP A 226 0.21 2.96 26.22
CA ASP A 226 0.56 2.00 27.28
C ASP A 226 1.66 2.55 28.21
N ALA A 227 1.25 3.06 29.38
CA ALA A 227 2.19 3.57 30.38
C ALA A 227 3.09 2.49 31.00
N GLY A 228 2.76 1.21 30.86
CA GLY A 228 3.56 0.09 31.36
C GLY A 228 4.75 -0.28 30.47
N VAL A 229 4.83 0.27 29.26
CA VAL A 229 5.92 0.01 28.32
C VAL A 229 6.93 1.16 28.36
N PRO A 230 8.23 0.88 28.62
CA PRO A 230 9.29 1.90 28.62
C PRO A 230 9.44 2.61 27.25
N ASP A 231 9.80 3.88 27.27
CA ASP A 231 9.92 4.72 26.06
C ASP A 231 10.88 4.14 25.01
N GLY A 232 12.05 3.64 25.42
CA GLY A 232 13.00 3.01 24.48
C GLY A 232 12.43 1.74 23.81
N VAL A 233 11.61 0.96 24.53
CA VAL A 233 10.90 -0.20 23.99
C VAL A 233 9.83 0.23 22.97
N LYS A 234 9.10 1.33 23.28
CA LYS A 234 8.14 1.94 22.35
C LYS A 234 8.84 2.41 21.07
N PHE A 235 9.95 3.12 21.21
CA PHE A 235 10.75 3.59 20.08
C PHE A 235 11.13 2.44 19.13
N GLU A 236 11.75 1.39 19.66
CA GLU A 236 12.19 0.25 18.85
C GLU A 236 11.02 -0.46 18.18
N THR A 237 9.87 -0.57 18.88
CA THR A 237 8.68 -1.23 18.33
C THR A 237 8.05 -0.38 17.22
N PHE A 238 7.94 0.94 17.41
CA PHE A 238 7.46 1.87 16.39
C PHE A 238 8.36 1.88 15.15
N ALA A 239 9.67 1.95 15.34
CA ALA A 239 10.64 1.91 14.25
C ALA A 239 10.58 0.60 13.46
N ALA A 240 10.38 -0.53 14.15
CA ALA A 240 10.22 -1.83 13.49
C ALA A 240 8.89 -1.94 12.72
N ALA A 241 7.80 -1.44 13.28
CA ALA A 241 6.48 -1.43 12.66
C ALA A 241 6.40 -0.46 11.46
N ASP A 242 7.11 0.67 11.52
CA ASP A 242 7.12 1.66 10.42
C ASP A 242 7.73 1.12 9.12
N ARG A 243 8.55 0.07 9.20
CA ARG A 243 9.02 -0.65 8.00
C ARG A 243 7.85 -1.27 7.21
N LEU A 244 6.78 -1.67 7.91
CA LEU A 244 5.55 -2.16 7.29
C LEU A 244 4.67 -1.00 6.83
N PHE A 245 4.48 -0.01 7.70
CA PHE A 245 3.56 1.10 7.43
C PHE A 245 4.09 2.10 6.41
N GLY A 246 5.39 2.40 6.41
CA GLY A 246 6.02 3.39 5.53
C GLY A 246 5.55 4.82 5.77
N LEU A 247 5.28 5.19 7.03
CA LEU A 247 4.75 6.50 7.44
C LEU A 247 5.84 7.52 7.77
N ASP A 248 7.13 7.10 7.73
CA ASP A 248 8.26 7.95 8.09
C ASP A 248 8.13 8.54 9.50
N LEU A 249 7.86 7.64 10.47
CA LEU A 249 7.61 8.02 11.86
C LEU A 249 8.86 8.56 12.57
N ALA A 250 10.04 8.15 12.13
CA ALA A 250 11.31 8.60 12.69
C ALA A 250 11.82 9.94 12.12
N ARG A 251 11.05 10.58 11.22
CA ARG A 251 11.45 11.79 10.47
C ARG A 251 11.98 12.92 11.35
N ASP A 252 11.44 13.08 12.56
CA ASP A 252 11.74 14.20 13.44
C ASP A 252 12.77 13.85 14.55
N VAL A 253 13.30 12.61 14.53
CA VAL A 253 14.35 12.18 15.46
C VAL A 253 15.61 13.04 15.25
N GLY A 254 16.10 13.60 16.35
CA GLY A 254 17.30 14.45 16.34
C GLY A 254 17.08 15.91 15.91
N ARG A 255 15.83 16.32 15.66
CA ARG A 255 15.51 17.71 15.27
C ARG A 255 15.18 18.63 16.45
N TYR A 256 15.05 18.09 17.66
CA TYR A 256 14.70 18.83 18.89
C TYR A 256 15.73 18.61 20.00
#